data_d3f72c1290aacd349d6601518bf328c7
#
_entry.id   d3f72c1290aacd349d6601518bf328c7
#
_cell.length_a   1.000
_cell.length_b   1.000
_cell.length_c   1.000
_cell.angle_alpha   90.00
_cell.angle_beta   90.00
_cell.angle_gamma   90.00
#
_symmetry.space_group_name_H-M   'P 1'
#
loop_
_entity.id
_entity.type
_entity.pdbx_description
1 polymer ?
#
loop_
_entity_poly.entity_id
_entity_poly.type
_entity_poly.pdbx_seq_one_letter_code
_entity_poly.pdbx_strand_id
1 'polypeptide(L)'
;MITWNNLDTLESYKELSNVKKVNLAEVMTGENGAERVKNYSVPMAAGMAYNYAAKQVDDDVLEALKKLAKEAQLTEKYAALYNGEVINTGEKRLVLHQLTRGQLGDTVTADGVDKRAFYVEQQQKIADFANKVHAGQITNAAGEKFTTVVQIGIGGSDLGPRAMYLALENWAKKNDKFKMEAKFISNVDPDDAAAVLNSIDVAHSIFVLVSKSGTTLETLTNESFVKDALKKAGLDASKHMIAVTSETSPLAKSDDYLAAFFMDDYIGGRYSSTSAVGGAVLSLAFGPEVFAEFLEGAAEEDKLAKNEDVMQNPAMLDALIGVYERNILGYPSTAVLPYSQALSRFPAHLQQLDMESNGKSVNRFGDPVNYVTGPVIFGEPGTNGQHSFYQLLHQGTDIVPLQFIGFKNNQMGTDVVIQDSTSQQKLCANVAAQIVAFACGKADDNRNKNFEGGRPSSIIIGEQVNPASLGALLAHFENKVMFQGFLWNVNSFDQEGVQLGKVLAKRVLAHETDGALKVFSDLLNI
;
A
#
# COMPACT_ATOMS: atom_id res chain seq x y z
N MET A 1 3.61 -12.17 28.85
CA MET A 1 4.79 -12.34 27.94
C MET A 1 4.23 -12.75 26.58
N ILE A 2 4.62 -12.07 25.51
CA ILE A 2 4.18 -12.40 24.16
C ILE A 2 4.84 -13.70 23.69
N THR A 3 4.05 -14.59 23.10
CA THR A 3 4.52 -15.82 22.48
C THR A 3 4.39 -15.76 20.96
N TRP A 4 5.39 -16.25 20.26
CA TRP A 4 5.45 -16.26 18.81
C TRP A 4 5.37 -17.70 18.31
N ASN A 5 4.15 -18.21 18.22
CA ASN A 5 3.85 -19.59 17.82
C ASN A 5 3.52 -19.66 16.33
N ASN A 6 3.89 -20.76 15.68
CA ASN A 6 3.45 -21.04 14.31
C ASN A 6 1.94 -21.29 14.28
N LEU A 7 1.28 -20.87 13.20
CA LEU A 7 -0.18 -20.93 13.06
C LEU A 7 -0.74 -22.35 13.30
N ASP A 8 -0.10 -23.37 12.76
CA ASP A 8 -0.51 -24.78 12.85
C ASP A 8 -0.36 -25.39 14.25
N THR A 9 0.32 -24.70 15.17
CA THR A 9 0.45 -25.13 16.57
C THR A 9 -0.67 -24.60 17.47
N LEU A 10 -1.45 -23.61 17.03
CA LEU A 10 -2.52 -23.00 17.80
C LEU A 10 -3.76 -23.91 17.84
N GLU A 11 -4.33 -24.12 19.02
CA GLU A 11 -5.52 -24.96 19.19
C GLU A 11 -6.75 -24.30 18.54
N SER A 12 -6.89 -22.99 18.65
CA SER A 12 -7.95 -22.23 17.99
C SER A 12 -7.91 -22.31 16.45
N TYR A 13 -6.71 -22.45 15.86
CA TYR A 13 -6.58 -22.69 14.42
C TYR A 13 -7.08 -24.10 14.04
N LYS A 14 -6.82 -25.11 14.87
CA LYS A 14 -7.35 -26.46 14.67
C LYS A 14 -8.88 -26.49 14.85
N GLU A 15 -9.41 -25.76 15.83
CA GLU A 15 -10.87 -25.58 15.98
C GLU A 15 -11.47 -24.93 14.73
N LEU A 16 -10.90 -23.83 14.25
CA LEU A 16 -11.34 -23.11 13.04
C LEU A 16 -11.35 -24.03 11.80
N SER A 17 -10.38 -24.94 11.69
CA SER A 17 -10.31 -25.92 10.58
C SER A 17 -11.50 -26.90 10.56
N ASN A 18 -12.18 -27.08 11.69
CA ASN A 18 -13.34 -27.98 11.83
C ASN A 18 -14.69 -27.27 11.75
N VAL A 19 -14.72 -25.93 11.65
CA VAL A 19 -15.96 -25.18 11.50
C VAL A 19 -16.61 -25.49 10.14
N LYS A 20 -17.94 -25.64 10.12
CA LYS A 20 -18.67 -25.88 8.89
C LYS A 20 -18.48 -24.72 7.90
N LYS A 21 -18.13 -25.03 6.67
CA LYS A 21 -18.00 -24.02 5.60
C LYS A 21 -19.35 -23.41 5.26
N VAL A 22 -19.39 -22.09 5.17
CA VAL A 22 -20.60 -21.32 4.86
C VAL A 22 -20.94 -21.42 3.38
N ASN A 23 -22.17 -21.74 3.07
CA ASN A 23 -22.73 -21.63 1.72
C ASN A 23 -23.10 -20.16 1.46
N LEU A 24 -22.25 -19.46 0.74
CA LEU A 24 -22.40 -18.02 0.53
C LEU A 24 -23.67 -17.67 -0.25
N ALA A 25 -24.02 -18.44 -1.27
CA ALA A 25 -25.25 -18.22 -2.04
C ALA A 25 -26.50 -18.30 -1.15
N GLU A 26 -26.55 -19.30 -0.26
CA GLU A 26 -27.67 -19.51 0.65
C GLU A 26 -27.82 -18.34 1.64
N VAL A 27 -26.74 -17.92 2.30
CA VAL A 27 -26.81 -16.84 3.30
C VAL A 27 -27.06 -15.45 2.69
N MET A 28 -26.73 -15.26 1.41
CA MET A 28 -26.95 -13.99 0.70
C MET A 28 -28.33 -13.90 0.03
N THR A 29 -28.98 -15.05 -0.28
CA THR A 29 -30.31 -15.08 -0.90
C THR A 29 -31.43 -15.41 0.07
N GLY A 30 -31.12 -15.90 1.27
CA GLY A 30 -32.10 -16.22 2.31
C GLY A 30 -32.88 -15.01 2.81
N GLU A 31 -33.94 -15.27 3.60
CA GLU A 31 -34.79 -14.22 4.18
C GLU A 31 -34.02 -13.14 4.95
N ASN A 32 -32.89 -13.52 5.58
CA ASN A 32 -32.04 -12.64 6.36
C ASN A 32 -30.90 -12.00 5.55
N GLY A 33 -30.82 -12.22 4.23
CA GLY A 33 -29.71 -11.73 3.40
C GLY A 33 -29.54 -10.21 3.45
N ALA A 34 -30.63 -9.46 3.41
CA ALA A 34 -30.59 -7.99 3.50
C ALA A 34 -30.16 -7.51 4.90
N GLU A 35 -30.57 -8.19 5.96
CA GLU A 35 -30.16 -7.89 7.35
C GLU A 35 -28.67 -8.22 7.56
N ARG A 36 -28.19 -9.32 6.99
CA ARG A 36 -26.78 -9.68 6.99
C ARG A 36 -25.91 -8.58 6.39
N VAL A 37 -26.31 -8.00 5.24
CA VAL A 37 -25.56 -6.90 4.63
C VAL A 37 -25.45 -5.67 5.55
N LYS A 38 -26.47 -5.40 6.35
CA LYS A 38 -26.44 -4.31 7.33
C LYS A 38 -25.57 -4.61 8.54
N ASN A 39 -25.62 -5.84 9.05
CA ASN A 39 -25.01 -6.22 10.32
C ASN A 39 -23.53 -6.64 10.17
N TYR A 40 -23.12 -7.17 9.01
CA TYR A 40 -21.73 -7.58 8.76
C TYR A 40 -20.90 -6.41 8.23
N SER A 41 -20.80 -5.37 9.03
CA SER A 41 -20.10 -4.12 8.71
C SER A 41 -19.43 -3.56 9.96
N VAL A 42 -18.17 -3.12 9.82
CA VAL A 42 -17.38 -2.51 10.90
C VAL A 42 -16.99 -1.09 10.47
N PRO A 43 -17.24 -0.08 11.31
CA PRO A 43 -16.80 1.29 11.03
C PRO A 43 -15.27 1.37 10.89
N MET A 44 -14.82 2.19 9.95
CA MET A 44 -13.43 2.59 9.75
C MET A 44 -13.28 4.09 9.99
N ALA A 45 -12.05 4.55 10.10
CA ALA A 45 -11.76 5.98 10.18
C ALA A 45 -12.24 6.74 8.92
N ALA A 46 -12.27 8.06 9.00
CA ALA A 46 -12.70 8.97 7.94
C ALA A 46 -14.13 8.68 7.40
N GLY A 47 -15.01 8.15 8.23
CA GLY A 47 -16.40 7.85 7.86
C GLY A 47 -16.56 6.68 6.88
N MET A 48 -15.54 5.86 6.71
CA MET A 48 -15.61 4.63 5.92
C MET A 48 -16.17 3.45 6.73
N ALA A 49 -16.48 2.36 6.03
CA ALA A 49 -16.89 1.10 6.65
C ALA A 49 -16.35 -0.09 5.85
N TYR A 50 -15.91 -1.12 6.57
CA TYR A 50 -15.56 -2.42 6.02
C TYR A 50 -16.77 -3.35 6.12
N ASN A 51 -17.38 -3.69 4.99
CA ASN A 51 -18.50 -4.63 4.90
C ASN A 51 -18.01 -5.97 4.37
N TYR A 52 -18.22 -7.02 5.15
CA TYR A 52 -17.79 -8.39 4.86
C TYR A 52 -18.95 -9.37 4.71
N ALA A 53 -20.18 -8.86 4.49
CA ALA A 53 -21.37 -9.69 4.39
C ALA A 53 -21.28 -10.76 3.30
N ALA A 54 -20.58 -10.48 2.20
CA ALA A 54 -20.37 -11.43 1.11
C ALA A 54 -19.09 -12.28 1.28
N LYS A 55 -18.51 -12.37 2.48
CA LYS A 55 -17.47 -13.33 2.86
C LYS A 55 -18.09 -14.64 3.35
N GLN A 56 -17.37 -15.76 3.22
CA GLN A 56 -17.82 -17.08 3.66
C GLN A 56 -17.67 -17.26 5.19
N VAL A 57 -18.25 -16.36 5.95
CA VAL A 57 -18.22 -16.34 7.41
C VAL A 57 -19.65 -16.26 7.96
N ASP A 58 -19.87 -16.87 9.09
CA ASP A 58 -21.07 -16.77 9.94
C ASP A 58 -20.63 -16.58 11.40
N ASP A 59 -21.58 -16.59 12.31
CA ASP A 59 -21.28 -16.37 13.72
C ASP A 59 -20.34 -17.44 14.31
N ASP A 60 -20.46 -18.70 13.86
CA ASP A 60 -19.56 -19.77 14.32
C ASP A 60 -18.12 -19.55 13.83
N VAL A 61 -17.94 -19.19 12.57
CA VAL A 61 -16.63 -18.82 12.02
C VAL A 61 -16.07 -17.60 12.72
N LEU A 62 -16.89 -16.55 12.94
CA LEU A 62 -16.47 -15.33 13.62
C LEU A 62 -16.03 -15.59 15.07
N GLU A 63 -16.74 -16.43 15.81
CA GLU A 63 -16.33 -16.81 17.16
C GLU A 63 -15.01 -17.60 17.16
N ALA A 64 -14.78 -18.49 16.19
CA ALA A 64 -13.51 -19.19 16.04
C ALA A 64 -12.36 -18.21 15.69
N LEU A 65 -12.62 -17.22 14.84
CA LEU A 65 -11.65 -16.17 14.50
C LEU A 65 -11.29 -15.29 15.71
N LYS A 66 -12.26 -14.94 16.55
CA LYS A 66 -12.01 -14.21 17.81
C LYS A 66 -11.11 -15.01 18.77
N LYS A 67 -11.36 -16.33 18.89
CA LYS A 67 -10.49 -17.22 19.68
C LYS A 67 -9.07 -17.25 19.12
N LEU A 68 -8.93 -17.32 17.78
CA LEU A 68 -7.64 -17.31 17.10
C LEU A 68 -6.88 -16.00 17.37
N ALA A 69 -7.55 -14.85 17.26
CA ALA A 69 -6.95 -13.55 17.54
C ALA A 69 -6.41 -13.47 18.97
N LYS A 70 -7.19 -13.97 19.93
CA LYS A 70 -6.83 -13.97 21.35
C LYS A 70 -5.66 -14.93 21.65
N GLU A 71 -5.70 -16.17 21.15
CA GLU A 71 -4.62 -17.14 21.37
C GLU A 71 -3.33 -16.69 20.69
N ALA A 72 -3.44 -16.12 19.49
CA ALA A 72 -2.31 -15.53 18.76
C ALA A 72 -1.79 -14.22 19.37
N GLN A 73 -2.44 -13.67 20.40
CA GLN A 73 -2.05 -12.43 21.07
C GLN A 73 -1.87 -11.24 20.10
N LEU A 74 -2.82 -11.06 19.17
CA LEU A 74 -2.66 -10.06 18.10
C LEU A 74 -2.59 -8.63 18.64
N THR A 75 -3.39 -8.30 19.65
CA THR A 75 -3.41 -6.98 20.27
C THR A 75 -2.12 -6.70 21.04
N GLU A 76 -1.61 -7.68 21.77
CA GLU A 76 -0.35 -7.57 22.51
C GLU A 76 0.84 -7.43 21.55
N LYS A 77 0.84 -8.18 20.44
CA LYS A 77 1.86 -8.05 19.38
C LYS A 77 1.83 -6.69 18.71
N TYR A 78 0.65 -6.14 18.49
CA TYR A 78 0.51 -4.78 17.98
C TYR A 78 1.01 -3.74 18.98
N ALA A 79 0.69 -3.94 20.27
CA ALA A 79 1.23 -3.08 21.34
C ALA A 79 2.76 -3.12 21.40
N ALA A 80 3.38 -4.29 21.27
CA ALA A 80 4.83 -4.42 21.19
C ALA A 80 5.43 -3.66 20.02
N LEU A 81 4.77 -3.68 18.85
CA LEU A 81 5.22 -2.92 17.67
C LEU A 81 5.19 -1.41 17.93
N TYR A 82 4.05 -0.86 18.35
CA TYR A 82 3.94 0.60 18.52
C TYR A 82 4.65 1.13 19.78
N ASN A 83 5.02 0.26 20.72
CA ASN A 83 5.87 0.60 21.87
C ASN A 83 7.37 0.45 21.57
N GLY A 84 7.75 0.09 20.34
CA GLY A 84 9.14 0.05 19.90
C GLY A 84 9.91 -1.18 20.38
N GLU A 85 9.26 -2.33 20.48
CA GLU A 85 9.98 -3.60 20.61
C GLU A 85 10.61 -4.03 19.27
N VAL A 86 11.62 -4.89 19.31
CA VAL A 86 12.27 -5.42 18.11
C VAL A 86 11.33 -6.42 17.43
N ILE A 87 10.54 -5.94 16.47
CA ILE A 87 9.61 -6.75 15.69
C ILE A 87 10.24 -7.28 14.40
N ASN A 88 11.10 -6.53 13.73
CA ASN A 88 11.89 -7.01 12.59
C ASN A 88 13.09 -7.83 13.10
N THR A 89 12.86 -9.13 13.30
CA THR A 89 13.87 -10.04 13.89
C THR A 89 15.04 -10.33 12.95
N GLY A 90 14.80 -10.34 11.63
CA GLY A 90 15.84 -10.59 10.62
C GLY A 90 16.92 -9.51 10.61
N GLU A 91 16.53 -8.26 10.67
CA GLU A 91 17.45 -7.10 10.71
C GLU A 91 17.71 -6.58 12.13
N LYS A 92 17.07 -7.18 13.15
CA LYS A 92 17.15 -6.77 14.56
C LYS A 92 16.78 -5.29 14.78
N ARG A 93 15.69 -4.85 14.18
CA ARG A 93 15.24 -3.46 14.16
C ARG A 93 13.84 -3.29 14.75
N LEU A 94 13.57 -2.08 15.20
CA LEU A 94 12.23 -1.60 15.50
C LEU A 94 11.43 -1.46 14.19
N VAL A 95 10.10 -1.32 14.30
CA VAL A 95 9.19 -1.03 13.18
C VAL A 95 8.34 0.15 13.59
N LEU A 96 8.58 1.33 13.01
CA LEU A 96 8.07 2.61 13.53
C LEU A 96 7.28 3.44 12.52
N HIS A 97 6.80 2.86 11.40
CA HIS A 97 6.04 3.61 10.39
C HIS A 97 4.79 4.30 10.96
N GLN A 98 4.11 3.71 11.94
CA GLN A 98 2.95 4.32 12.61
C GLN A 98 3.31 5.60 13.38
N LEU A 99 4.55 5.73 13.90
CA LEU A 99 5.00 6.95 14.58
C LEU A 99 5.17 8.16 13.64
N THR A 100 5.21 7.93 12.32
CA THR A 100 5.22 9.04 11.36
C THR A 100 3.89 9.79 11.34
N ARG A 101 2.79 9.15 11.73
CA ARG A 101 1.44 9.69 11.69
C ARG A 101 0.81 9.96 13.05
N GLY A 102 1.24 9.29 14.12
CA GLY A 102 0.70 9.53 15.46
C GLY A 102 1.47 8.83 16.58
N GLN A 103 1.15 9.17 17.81
CA GLN A 103 1.62 8.48 19.00
C GLN A 103 0.53 7.53 19.50
N LEU A 104 0.77 6.23 19.47
CA LEU A 104 -0.21 5.20 19.89
C LEU A 104 0.03 4.69 21.31
N GLY A 105 1.26 4.68 21.77
CA GLY A 105 1.69 4.18 23.06
C GLY A 105 2.71 5.09 23.74
N ASP A 106 3.64 4.49 24.47
CA ASP A 106 4.69 5.21 25.16
C ASP A 106 5.70 5.88 24.20
N THR A 107 6.51 6.79 24.73
CA THR A 107 7.61 7.40 23.96
C THR A 107 8.62 6.34 23.55
N VAL A 108 8.90 6.25 22.25
CA VAL A 108 9.90 5.33 21.70
C VAL A 108 11.20 6.08 21.47
N THR A 109 12.23 5.70 22.23
CA THR A 109 13.58 6.22 22.09
C THR A 109 14.49 5.16 21.47
N ALA A 110 15.18 5.51 20.40
CA ALA A 110 16.22 4.68 19.79
C ALA A 110 17.44 5.55 19.47
N ASP A 111 18.63 5.03 19.72
CA ASP A 111 19.91 5.73 19.55
C ASP A 111 19.97 7.08 20.32
N GLY A 112 19.28 7.17 21.46
CA GLY A 112 19.18 8.38 22.28
C GLY A 112 18.22 9.44 21.75
N VAL A 113 17.45 9.16 20.69
CA VAL A 113 16.53 10.10 20.03
C VAL A 113 15.09 9.65 20.20
N ASP A 114 14.21 10.57 20.63
CA ASP A 114 12.76 10.39 20.57
C ASP A 114 12.33 10.30 19.10
N LYS A 115 11.84 9.14 18.66
CA LYS A 115 11.55 8.89 17.25
C LYS A 115 10.32 9.64 16.76
N ARG A 116 9.31 9.83 17.60
CA ARG A 116 8.17 10.68 17.22
C ARG A 116 8.58 12.13 17.00
N ALA A 117 9.36 12.67 17.91
CA ALA A 117 9.89 14.04 17.79
C ALA A 117 10.75 14.19 16.52
N PHE A 118 11.59 13.21 16.19
CA PHE A 118 12.38 13.19 14.96
C PHE A 118 11.49 13.23 13.70
N TYR A 119 10.44 12.39 13.62
CA TYR A 119 9.57 12.38 12.46
C TYR A 119 8.77 13.69 12.31
N VAL A 120 8.28 14.25 13.41
CA VAL A 120 7.60 15.56 13.41
C VAL A 120 8.55 16.67 12.94
N GLU A 121 9.81 16.66 13.38
CA GLU A 121 10.82 17.61 12.92
C GLU A 121 11.04 17.53 11.40
N GLN A 122 11.13 16.31 10.84
CA GLN A 122 11.28 16.14 9.40
C GLN A 122 10.03 16.63 8.64
N GLN A 123 8.83 16.35 9.15
CA GLN A 123 7.57 16.85 8.58
C GLN A 123 7.54 18.39 8.57
N GLN A 124 8.00 19.02 9.65
CA GLN A 124 8.08 20.49 9.72
C GLN A 124 9.10 21.06 8.73
N LYS A 125 10.29 20.45 8.60
CA LYS A 125 11.30 20.87 7.62
C LYS A 125 10.77 20.75 6.19
N ILE A 126 10.06 19.67 5.86
CA ILE A 126 9.43 19.48 4.56
C ILE A 126 8.35 20.54 4.33
N ALA A 127 7.49 20.80 5.33
CA ALA A 127 6.44 21.81 5.24
C ALA A 127 7.01 23.22 5.01
N ASP A 128 8.05 23.60 5.76
CA ASP A 128 8.72 24.89 5.61
C ASP A 128 9.35 25.04 4.21
N PHE A 129 9.98 23.97 3.71
CA PHE A 129 10.55 23.95 2.37
C PHE A 129 9.48 24.10 1.30
N ALA A 130 8.42 23.28 1.35
CA ALA A 130 7.32 23.33 0.39
C ALA A 130 6.65 24.70 0.38
N ASN A 131 6.38 25.29 1.55
CA ASN A 131 5.80 26.62 1.66
C ASN A 131 6.69 27.71 1.04
N LYS A 132 8.02 27.64 1.21
CA LYS A 132 8.97 28.57 0.58
C LYS A 132 8.96 28.42 -0.94
N VAL A 133 8.88 27.20 -1.47
CA VAL A 133 8.75 26.94 -2.91
C VAL A 133 7.45 27.52 -3.45
N HIS A 134 6.31 27.24 -2.80
CA HIS A 134 5.00 27.75 -3.25
C HIS A 134 4.91 29.29 -3.18
N ALA A 135 5.52 29.89 -2.16
CA ALA A 135 5.58 31.34 -2.02
C ALA A 135 6.53 32.02 -3.04
N GLY A 136 7.38 31.25 -3.75
CA GLY A 136 8.40 31.79 -4.63
C GLY A 136 9.60 32.41 -3.88
N GLN A 137 9.86 31.95 -2.67
CA GLN A 137 11.08 32.29 -1.92
C GLN A 137 12.24 31.36 -2.29
N ILE A 138 11.94 30.17 -2.79
CA ILE A 138 12.85 29.26 -3.46
C ILE A 138 12.41 29.20 -4.91
N THR A 139 13.30 29.61 -5.83
CA THR A 139 13.02 29.75 -7.27
C THR A 139 14.15 29.11 -8.07
N ASN A 140 13.94 28.98 -9.38
CA ASN A 140 14.99 28.61 -10.32
C ASN A 140 16.01 29.77 -10.47
N ALA A 141 17.06 29.56 -11.26
CA ALA A 141 18.11 30.55 -11.50
C ALA A 141 17.62 31.85 -12.15
N ALA A 142 16.48 31.83 -12.85
CA ALA A 142 15.85 33.00 -13.44
C ALA A 142 14.94 33.78 -12.48
N GLY A 143 14.78 33.32 -11.23
CA GLY A 143 13.84 33.90 -10.26
C GLY A 143 12.39 33.47 -10.45
N GLU A 144 12.14 32.42 -11.22
CA GLU A 144 10.80 31.93 -11.54
C GLU A 144 10.42 30.74 -10.65
N LYS A 145 9.10 30.56 -10.44
CA LYS A 145 8.56 29.48 -9.60
C LYS A 145 8.73 28.11 -10.25
N PHE A 146 8.98 27.12 -9.43
CA PHE A 146 8.85 25.72 -9.82
C PHE A 146 7.38 25.33 -9.99
N THR A 147 7.08 24.53 -11.02
CA THR A 147 5.73 24.05 -11.35
C THR A 147 5.61 22.54 -11.36
N THR A 148 6.73 21.85 -11.40
CA THR A 148 6.79 20.39 -11.48
C THR A 148 7.70 19.83 -10.40
N VAL A 149 7.28 18.73 -9.75
CA VAL A 149 8.11 17.92 -8.87
C VAL A 149 8.28 16.54 -9.50
N VAL A 150 9.52 16.05 -9.58
CA VAL A 150 9.83 14.71 -10.12
C VAL A 150 10.45 13.87 -9.03
N GLN A 151 9.75 12.81 -8.59
CA GLN A 151 10.32 11.87 -7.64
C GLN A 151 11.10 10.78 -8.36
N ILE A 152 12.36 10.58 -7.95
CA ILE A 152 13.27 9.54 -8.44
C ILE A 152 13.42 8.50 -7.35
N GLY A 153 12.87 7.31 -7.54
CA GLY A 153 12.93 6.24 -6.55
C GLY A 153 12.31 4.96 -7.07
N ILE A 154 12.65 3.81 -6.52
CA ILE A 154 12.18 2.50 -6.94
C ILE A 154 11.51 1.74 -5.80
N GLY A 155 10.61 0.81 -6.08
CA GLY A 155 9.91 0.00 -5.09
C GLY A 155 9.08 0.87 -4.15
N GLY A 156 9.31 0.79 -2.83
CA GLY A 156 8.58 1.58 -1.83
C GLY A 156 8.80 3.09 -1.93
N SER A 157 9.90 3.51 -2.56
CA SER A 157 10.17 4.94 -2.85
C SER A 157 9.41 5.47 -4.07
N ASP A 158 8.63 4.63 -4.75
CA ASP A 158 7.78 4.99 -5.89
C ASP A 158 6.33 4.57 -5.69
N LEU A 159 6.08 3.27 -5.48
CA LEU A 159 4.73 2.68 -5.57
C LEU A 159 3.71 3.35 -4.65
N GLY A 160 4.05 3.53 -3.38
CA GLY A 160 3.18 4.20 -2.41
C GLY A 160 2.98 5.68 -2.74
N PRO A 161 4.04 6.51 -2.77
CA PRO A 161 3.93 7.94 -3.08
C PRO A 161 3.22 8.24 -4.39
N ARG A 162 3.51 7.48 -5.47
CA ARG A 162 2.81 7.61 -6.76
C ARG A 162 1.33 7.27 -6.64
N ALA A 163 0.99 6.19 -5.95
CA ALA A 163 -0.41 5.81 -5.75
C ALA A 163 -1.18 6.89 -4.97
N MET A 164 -0.57 7.47 -3.92
CA MET A 164 -1.17 8.54 -3.11
C MET A 164 -1.33 9.83 -3.92
N TYR A 165 -0.32 10.21 -4.71
CA TYR A 165 -0.42 11.38 -5.59
C TYR A 165 -1.58 11.23 -6.59
N LEU A 166 -1.63 10.13 -7.33
CA LEU A 166 -2.70 9.88 -8.32
C LEU A 166 -4.08 9.82 -7.66
N ALA A 167 -4.17 9.29 -6.44
CA ALA A 167 -5.41 9.25 -5.70
C ALA A 167 -5.94 10.63 -5.31
N LEU A 168 -5.07 11.60 -5.10
CA LEU A 168 -5.45 12.95 -4.63
C LEU A 168 -5.44 14.02 -5.72
N GLU A 169 -4.86 13.77 -6.87
CA GLU A 169 -4.65 14.80 -7.91
C GLU A 169 -5.96 15.50 -8.31
N ASN A 170 -7.01 14.74 -8.61
CA ASN A 170 -8.30 15.33 -8.99
C ASN A 170 -8.96 16.06 -7.82
N TRP A 171 -8.91 15.48 -6.62
CA TRP A 171 -9.41 16.12 -5.41
C TRP A 171 -8.69 17.46 -5.15
N ALA A 172 -7.37 17.48 -5.27
CA ALA A 172 -6.58 18.69 -5.08
C ALA A 172 -6.89 19.77 -6.12
N LYS A 173 -7.04 19.40 -7.38
CA LYS A 173 -7.47 20.33 -8.46
C LYS A 173 -8.84 20.94 -8.16
N LYS A 174 -9.79 20.15 -7.68
CA LYS A 174 -11.15 20.61 -7.36
C LYS A 174 -11.20 21.55 -6.16
N ASN A 175 -10.32 21.35 -5.17
CA ASN A 175 -10.33 22.07 -3.90
C ASN A 175 -9.24 23.15 -3.80
N ASP A 176 -8.66 23.60 -4.91
CA ASP A 176 -7.61 24.63 -5.00
C ASP A 176 -6.35 24.30 -4.18
N LYS A 177 -6.08 22.99 -4.02
CA LYS A 177 -4.92 22.45 -3.32
C LYS A 177 -3.80 21.99 -4.26
N PHE A 178 -4.03 21.99 -5.55
CA PHE A 178 -3.03 21.61 -6.54
C PHE A 178 -1.97 22.71 -6.67
N LYS A 179 -0.72 22.42 -6.32
CA LYS A 179 0.40 23.38 -6.32
C LYS A 179 1.40 23.09 -7.44
N MET A 180 1.83 21.83 -7.57
CA MET A 180 2.79 21.40 -8.57
C MET A 180 2.35 20.07 -9.18
N GLU A 181 2.61 19.87 -10.46
CA GLU A 181 2.44 18.56 -11.10
C GLU A 181 3.53 17.61 -10.61
N ALA A 182 3.17 16.37 -10.19
CA ALA A 182 4.18 15.38 -9.87
C ALA A 182 4.38 14.37 -11.00
N LYS A 183 5.64 14.03 -11.27
CA LYS A 183 6.08 12.96 -12.17
C LYS A 183 6.97 11.99 -11.40
N PHE A 184 7.17 10.79 -11.94
CA PHE A 184 7.90 9.74 -11.25
C PHE A 184 8.82 9.03 -12.23
N ILE A 185 10.11 8.91 -11.86
CA ILE A 185 11.11 8.10 -12.56
C ILE A 185 11.47 6.94 -11.61
N SER A 186 11.15 5.72 -11.99
CA SER A 186 11.29 4.56 -11.10
C SER A 186 12.00 3.36 -11.69
N ASN A 187 12.00 3.23 -13.02
CA ASN A 187 12.65 2.11 -13.68
C ASN A 187 14.06 2.51 -14.13
N VAL A 188 14.99 1.55 -14.14
CA VAL A 188 16.32 1.73 -14.74
C VAL A 188 16.27 1.67 -16.27
N ASP A 189 15.11 1.33 -16.85
CA ASP A 189 14.86 1.46 -18.28
C ASP A 189 15.08 2.92 -18.72
N PRO A 190 16.00 3.18 -19.64
CA PRO A 190 16.28 4.54 -20.09
C PRO A 190 15.07 5.26 -20.68
N ASP A 191 14.10 4.54 -21.23
CA ASP A 191 12.87 5.11 -21.77
C ASP A 191 11.97 5.72 -20.69
N ASP A 192 11.99 5.20 -19.45
CA ASP A 192 11.22 5.77 -18.31
C ASP A 192 11.72 7.19 -17.98
N ALA A 193 13.03 7.33 -17.74
CA ALA A 193 13.62 8.65 -17.47
C ALA A 193 13.48 9.61 -18.67
N ALA A 194 13.75 9.13 -19.88
CA ALA A 194 13.66 9.94 -21.09
C ALA A 194 12.23 10.44 -21.35
N ALA A 195 11.21 9.59 -21.19
CA ALA A 195 9.81 9.97 -21.37
C ALA A 195 9.38 11.07 -20.39
N VAL A 196 9.76 10.96 -19.12
CA VAL A 196 9.46 11.98 -18.11
C VAL A 196 10.18 13.29 -18.44
N LEU A 197 11.51 13.26 -18.67
CA LEU A 197 12.31 14.45 -18.94
C LEU A 197 11.87 15.19 -20.20
N ASN A 198 11.42 14.47 -21.24
CA ASN A 198 10.88 15.07 -22.46
C ASN A 198 9.46 15.66 -22.29
N SER A 199 8.75 15.30 -21.22
CA SER A 199 7.38 15.75 -20.95
C SER A 199 7.29 16.98 -20.05
N ILE A 200 8.42 17.45 -19.49
CA ILE A 200 8.47 18.52 -18.49
C ILE A 200 9.40 19.66 -18.94
N ASP A 201 9.23 20.82 -18.33
CA ASP A 201 10.24 21.88 -18.36
C ASP A 201 11.22 21.68 -17.19
N VAL A 202 12.44 21.21 -17.49
CA VAL A 202 13.46 20.93 -16.48
C VAL A 202 13.88 22.19 -15.70
N ALA A 203 13.78 23.38 -16.32
CA ALA A 203 14.10 24.64 -15.65
C ALA A 203 13.08 25.02 -14.55
N HIS A 204 11.84 24.54 -14.70
CA HIS A 204 10.77 24.77 -13.72
C HIS A 204 10.46 23.52 -12.88
N SER A 205 11.41 22.58 -12.80
CA SER A 205 11.25 21.32 -12.10
C SER A 205 12.16 21.18 -10.87
N ILE A 206 11.62 20.62 -9.79
CA ILE A 206 12.38 20.13 -8.63
C ILE A 206 12.42 18.61 -8.69
N PHE A 207 13.59 18.02 -8.50
CA PHE A 207 13.82 16.57 -8.50
C PHE A 207 14.07 16.07 -7.08
N VAL A 208 13.26 15.11 -6.63
CA VAL A 208 13.32 14.49 -5.30
C VAL A 208 13.99 13.12 -5.44
N LEU A 209 15.27 13.03 -5.09
CA LEU A 209 15.99 11.76 -5.07
C LEU A 209 15.66 11.00 -3.78
N VAL A 210 15.04 9.83 -3.88
CA VAL A 210 14.64 9.02 -2.72
C VAL A 210 15.45 7.73 -2.68
N SER A 211 16.40 7.65 -1.77
CA SER A 211 17.19 6.45 -1.53
C SER A 211 17.63 6.38 -0.07
N LYS A 212 17.09 5.44 0.71
CA LYS A 212 17.42 5.28 2.13
C LYS A 212 18.94 5.07 2.34
N SER A 213 19.53 4.15 1.60
CA SER A 213 20.97 3.85 1.69
C SER A 213 21.86 4.83 0.92
N GLY A 214 21.30 5.57 -0.04
CA GLY A 214 22.08 6.38 -0.98
C GLY A 214 22.96 5.57 -1.96
N THR A 215 22.72 4.27 -2.09
CA THR A 215 23.56 3.35 -2.90
C THR A 215 22.78 2.46 -3.85
N THR A 216 21.47 2.69 -3.99
CA THR A 216 20.62 1.92 -4.90
C THR A 216 20.99 2.24 -6.34
N LEU A 217 21.50 1.23 -7.07
CA LEU A 217 22.07 1.40 -8.41
C LEU A 217 21.08 2.05 -9.39
N GLU A 218 19.86 1.55 -9.43
CA GLU A 218 18.79 2.03 -10.30
C GLU A 218 18.48 3.52 -10.03
N THR A 219 18.41 3.90 -8.77
CA THR A 219 18.13 5.28 -8.34
C THR A 219 19.27 6.22 -8.71
N LEU A 220 20.53 5.82 -8.51
CA LEU A 220 21.70 6.61 -8.89
C LEU A 220 21.86 6.72 -10.41
N THR A 221 21.47 5.69 -11.15
CA THR A 221 21.45 5.74 -12.63
C THR A 221 20.43 6.78 -13.10
N ASN A 222 19.23 6.76 -12.55
CA ASN A 222 18.19 7.73 -12.89
C ASN A 222 18.55 9.17 -12.46
N GLU A 223 19.23 9.33 -11.32
CA GLU A 223 19.82 10.60 -10.91
C GLU A 223 20.79 11.14 -11.98
N SER A 224 21.63 10.26 -12.55
CA SER A 224 22.60 10.64 -13.57
C SER A 224 21.91 11.12 -14.85
N PHE A 225 20.78 10.50 -15.26
CA PHE A 225 19.94 11.01 -16.36
C PHE A 225 19.45 12.42 -16.09
N VAL A 226 18.96 12.70 -14.88
CA VAL A 226 18.45 14.03 -14.50
C VAL A 226 19.58 15.05 -14.46
N LYS A 227 20.73 14.72 -13.85
CA LYS A 227 21.90 15.61 -13.83
C LYS A 227 22.40 15.95 -15.23
N ASP A 228 22.40 14.99 -16.16
CA ASP A 228 22.79 15.22 -17.56
C ASP A 228 21.78 16.13 -18.28
N ALA A 229 20.48 15.94 -18.06
CA ALA A 229 19.44 16.79 -18.65
C ALA A 229 19.54 18.23 -18.12
N LEU A 230 19.73 18.44 -16.82
CA LEU A 230 19.95 19.77 -16.22
C LEU A 230 21.21 20.42 -16.79
N LYS A 231 22.33 19.68 -16.88
CA LYS A 231 23.57 20.16 -17.47
C LYS A 231 23.41 20.59 -18.94
N LYS A 232 22.69 19.80 -19.76
CA LYS A 232 22.39 20.14 -21.16
C LYS A 232 21.54 21.39 -21.28
N ALA A 233 20.67 21.66 -20.29
CA ALA A 233 19.91 22.90 -20.20
C ALA A 233 20.70 24.07 -19.62
N GLY A 234 21.98 23.89 -19.23
CA GLY A 234 22.80 24.93 -18.63
C GLY A 234 22.45 25.22 -17.17
N LEU A 235 21.81 24.29 -16.48
CA LEU A 235 21.32 24.45 -15.11
C LEU A 235 22.24 23.73 -14.08
N ASP A 236 22.31 24.31 -12.89
CA ASP A 236 23.02 23.74 -11.76
C ASP A 236 22.11 22.74 -10.99
N ALA A 237 22.46 21.46 -11.04
CA ALA A 237 21.68 20.41 -10.39
C ALA A 237 21.47 20.67 -8.87
N SER A 238 22.44 21.27 -8.18
CA SER A 238 22.32 21.58 -6.75
C SER A 238 21.22 22.60 -6.41
N LYS A 239 20.66 23.28 -7.42
CA LYS A 239 19.55 24.24 -7.30
C LYS A 239 18.20 23.62 -7.64
N HIS A 240 18.19 22.40 -8.17
CA HIS A 240 17.00 21.71 -8.63
C HIS A 240 16.73 20.39 -7.94
N MET A 241 17.70 19.83 -7.21
CA MET A 241 17.60 18.52 -6.59
C MET A 241 17.51 18.62 -5.07
N ILE A 242 16.66 17.78 -4.48
CA ILE A 242 16.57 17.52 -3.04
C ILE A 242 16.72 16.02 -2.77
N ALA A 243 17.23 15.66 -1.60
CA ALA A 243 17.41 14.27 -1.20
C ALA A 243 16.44 13.89 -0.08
N VAL A 244 15.83 12.68 -0.18
CA VAL A 244 15.16 12.00 0.93
C VAL A 244 15.95 10.72 1.20
N THR A 245 16.63 10.66 2.35
CA THR A 245 17.65 9.64 2.62
C THR A 245 17.80 9.37 4.12
N SER A 246 18.67 8.43 4.53
CA SER A 246 19.08 8.27 5.92
C SER A 246 20.15 9.33 6.29
N GLU A 247 20.17 9.78 7.55
CA GLU A 247 21.23 10.68 8.07
C GLU A 247 22.65 10.10 7.93
N THR A 248 22.77 8.77 7.88
CA THR A 248 24.03 8.04 7.69
C THR A 248 24.41 7.82 6.23
N SER A 249 23.52 8.15 5.30
CA SER A 249 23.74 8.00 3.87
C SER A 249 24.78 8.99 3.34
N PRO A 250 25.56 8.61 2.30
CA PRO A 250 26.43 9.56 1.60
C PRO A 250 25.70 10.79 1.06
N LEU A 251 24.42 10.67 0.70
CA LEU A 251 23.61 11.77 0.18
C LEU A 251 23.28 12.84 1.24
N ALA A 252 23.28 12.48 2.52
CA ALA A 252 22.88 13.37 3.61
C ALA A 252 23.80 14.60 3.80
N LYS A 253 25.05 14.48 3.37
CA LYS A 253 26.09 15.51 3.55
C LYS A 253 26.62 16.06 2.23
N SER A 254 25.96 15.75 1.12
CA SER A 254 26.38 16.20 -0.19
C SER A 254 25.86 17.62 -0.48
N ASP A 255 26.76 18.49 -0.95
CA ASP A 255 26.43 19.84 -1.42
C ASP A 255 25.72 19.82 -2.79
N ASP A 256 25.48 18.62 -3.37
CA ASP A 256 24.78 18.43 -4.64
C ASP A 256 23.26 18.66 -4.54
N TYR A 257 22.72 18.87 -3.33
CA TYR A 257 21.28 19.01 -3.10
C TYR A 257 20.91 20.33 -2.44
N LEU A 258 19.82 20.92 -2.91
CA LEU A 258 19.22 22.14 -2.37
C LEU A 258 18.73 21.96 -0.92
N ALA A 259 18.26 20.77 -0.59
CA ALA A 259 17.85 20.37 0.76
C ALA A 259 17.93 18.84 0.92
N ALA A 260 18.04 18.38 2.17
CA ALA A 260 17.92 16.97 2.51
C ALA A 260 16.90 16.78 3.64
N PHE A 261 16.05 15.75 3.49
CA PHE A 261 15.08 15.32 4.50
C PHE A 261 15.35 13.87 4.88
N PHE A 262 15.12 13.53 6.15
CA PHE A 262 15.61 12.28 6.66
C PHE A 262 14.50 11.29 7.00
N MET A 263 14.77 10.03 6.68
CA MET A 263 14.10 8.84 7.17
C MET A 263 15.11 7.94 7.85
N ASP A 264 14.67 7.06 8.75
CA ASP A 264 15.56 6.12 9.41
C ASP A 264 15.34 4.67 8.98
N ASP A 265 16.13 3.77 9.55
CA ASP A 265 16.11 2.35 9.24
C ASP A 265 14.90 1.61 9.82
N TYR A 266 14.14 2.24 10.72
CA TYR A 266 12.96 1.67 11.37
C TYR A 266 11.68 1.77 10.54
N ILE A 267 11.78 2.37 9.33
CA ILE A 267 10.68 2.44 8.37
C ILE A 267 11.05 1.64 7.13
N GLY A 268 10.31 0.55 6.89
CA GLY A 268 10.43 -0.25 5.67
C GLY A 268 9.93 0.52 4.43
N GLY A 269 10.52 0.27 3.26
CA GLY A 269 10.17 0.99 2.01
C GLY A 269 8.67 0.93 1.68
N ARG A 270 8.06 -0.24 1.73
CA ARG A 270 6.62 -0.44 1.45
C ARG A 270 5.67 0.14 2.48
N TYR A 271 6.19 0.57 3.65
CA TYR A 271 5.48 1.28 4.72
C TYR A 271 5.84 2.77 4.81
N SER A 272 6.53 3.33 3.80
CA SER A 272 7.15 4.64 3.91
C SER A 272 6.32 5.81 3.38
N SER A 273 5.12 5.57 2.86
CA SER A 273 4.26 6.62 2.26
C SER A 273 3.90 7.74 3.25
N THR A 274 3.85 7.45 4.55
CA THR A 274 3.57 8.42 5.62
C THR A 274 4.84 9.08 6.21
N SER A 275 6.02 8.70 5.73
CA SER A 275 7.32 9.29 6.13
C SER A 275 7.72 10.47 5.22
N ALA A 276 8.96 10.94 5.37
CA ALA A 276 9.55 11.92 4.46
C ALA A 276 9.50 11.50 2.98
N VAL A 277 9.42 10.20 2.69
CA VAL A 277 9.35 9.64 1.33
C VAL A 277 8.08 10.10 0.59
N GLY A 278 6.90 9.94 1.18
CA GLY A 278 5.67 10.48 0.62
C GLY A 278 5.50 11.97 0.95
N GLY A 279 5.97 12.39 2.14
CA GLY A 279 5.83 13.76 2.63
C GLY A 279 6.44 14.81 1.70
N ALA A 280 7.63 14.56 1.14
CA ALA A 280 8.29 15.52 0.26
C ALA A 280 7.48 15.76 -1.04
N VAL A 281 7.14 14.71 -1.77
CA VAL A 281 6.40 14.86 -3.04
C VAL A 281 4.97 15.34 -2.83
N LEU A 282 4.25 14.82 -1.83
CA LEU A 282 2.85 15.20 -1.60
C LEU A 282 2.73 16.64 -1.07
N SER A 283 3.65 17.09 -0.20
CA SER A 283 3.66 18.48 0.27
C SER A 283 4.01 19.46 -0.84
N LEU A 284 4.95 19.12 -1.74
CA LEU A 284 5.25 19.95 -2.90
C LEU A 284 4.07 19.98 -3.90
N ALA A 285 3.45 18.83 -4.14
CA ALA A 285 2.35 18.73 -5.11
C ALA A 285 1.05 19.41 -4.62
N PHE A 286 0.71 19.30 -3.33
CA PHE A 286 -0.63 19.65 -2.83
C PHE A 286 -0.63 20.63 -1.65
N GLY A 287 0.51 20.85 -1.01
CA GLY A 287 0.64 21.60 0.22
C GLY A 287 0.79 20.70 1.46
N PRO A 288 1.56 21.14 2.47
CA PRO A 288 1.82 20.35 3.67
C PRO A 288 0.57 20.07 4.50
N GLU A 289 -0.45 20.92 4.42
CA GLU A 289 -1.74 20.73 5.09
C GLU A 289 -2.50 19.50 4.54
N VAL A 290 -2.40 19.22 3.24
CA VAL A 290 -3.01 18.04 2.61
C VAL A 290 -2.30 16.77 3.08
N PHE A 291 -0.98 16.81 3.19
CA PHE A 291 -0.21 15.70 3.75
C PHE A 291 -0.52 15.48 5.24
N ALA A 292 -0.71 16.55 6.02
CA ALA A 292 -1.10 16.44 7.42
C ALA A 292 -2.48 15.77 7.59
N GLU A 293 -3.47 16.15 6.77
CA GLU A 293 -4.80 15.52 6.77
C GLU A 293 -4.73 14.03 6.37
N PHE A 294 -3.87 13.68 5.43
CA PHE A 294 -3.60 12.29 5.08
C PHE A 294 -3.00 11.50 6.26
N LEU A 295 -2.04 12.07 6.99
CA LEU A 295 -1.47 11.45 8.19
C LEU A 295 -2.50 11.29 9.30
N GLU A 296 -3.38 12.28 9.49
CA GLU A 296 -4.45 12.23 10.49
C GLU A 296 -5.41 11.08 10.21
N GLY A 297 -5.87 10.92 8.96
CA GLY A 297 -6.71 9.79 8.58
C GLY A 297 -6.07 8.43 8.86
N ALA A 298 -4.77 8.29 8.58
CA ALA A 298 -4.02 7.08 8.88
C ALA A 298 -3.86 6.85 10.40
N ALA A 299 -3.64 7.91 11.17
CA ALA A 299 -3.52 7.82 12.62
C ALA A 299 -4.85 7.39 13.29
N GLU A 300 -5.98 7.86 12.78
CA GLU A 300 -7.30 7.46 13.31
C GLU A 300 -7.59 5.98 13.03
N GLU A 301 -7.20 5.45 11.87
CA GLU A 301 -7.31 4.02 11.57
C GLU A 301 -6.37 3.17 12.45
N ASP A 302 -5.16 3.63 12.74
CA ASP A 302 -4.26 2.97 13.68
C ASP A 302 -4.85 2.89 15.10
N LYS A 303 -5.62 3.88 15.53
CA LYS A 303 -6.32 3.83 16.82
C LYS A 303 -7.37 2.73 16.86
N LEU A 304 -8.09 2.51 15.76
CA LEU A 304 -9.05 1.39 15.64
C LEU A 304 -8.33 0.05 15.69
N ALA A 305 -7.13 -0.06 15.10
CA ALA A 305 -6.32 -1.28 15.14
C ALA A 305 -5.83 -1.67 16.54
N LYS A 306 -5.90 -0.78 17.53
CA LYS A 306 -5.63 -1.09 18.95
C LYS A 306 -6.79 -1.80 19.65
N ASN A 307 -7.99 -1.80 19.07
CA ASN A 307 -9.16 -2.37 19.73
C ASN A 307 -9.02 -3.89 19.88
N GLU A 308 -9.22 -4.40 21.10
CA GLU A 308 -9.17 -5.82 21.42
C GLU A 308 -10.40 -6.58 20.88
N ASP A 309 -11.53 -5.88 20.75
CA ASP A 309 -12.73 -6.45 20.13
C ASP A 309 -12.55 -6.52 18.63
N VAL A 310 -12.38 -7.74 18.11
CA VAL A 310 -12.24 -8.03 16.68
C VAL A 310 -13.37 -7.39 15.86
N MET A 311 -14.60 -7.32 16.41
CA MET A 311 -15.75 -6.76 15.73
C MET A 311 -15.76 -5.22 15.68
N GLN A 312 -14.79 -4.57 16.31
CA GLN A 312 -14.56 -3.13 16.27
C GLN A 312 -13.17 -2.78 15.71
N ASN A 313 -12.46 -3.78 15.20
CA ASN A 313 -11.13 -3.64 14.62
C ASN A 313 -11.16 -4.10 13.16
N PRO A 314 -11.46 -3.21 12.21
CA PRO A 314 -11.68 -3.58 10.82
C PRO A 314 -10.44 -4.24 10.18
N ALA A 315 -9.24 -3.76 10.50
CA ALA A 315 -8.00 -4.32 9.94
C ALA A 315 -7.70 -5.72 10.49
N MET A 316 -7.93 -5.96 11.79
CA MET A 316 -7.75 -7.28 12.39
C MET A 316 -8.79 -8.28 11.87
N LEU A 317 -10.05 -7.86 11.75
CA LEU A 317 -11.11 -8.71 11.19
C LEU A 317 -10.81 -9.10 9.73
N ASP A 318 -10.42 -8.14 8.90
CA ASP A 318 -10.06 -8.40 7.50
C ASP A 318 -8.82 -9.33 7.40
N ALA A 319 -7.84 -9.17 8.29
CA ALA A 319 -6.67 -10.05 8.38
C ALA A 319 -7.06 -11.49 8.74
N LEU A 320 -7.91 -11.67 9.74
CA LEU A 320 -8.39 -12.97 10.20
C LEU A 320 -9.21 -13.69 9.10
N ILE A 321 -10.11 -12.98 8.43
CA ILE A 321 -10.86 -13.50 7.29
C ILE A 321 -9.90 -13.90 6.16
N GLY A 322 -8.89 -13.08 5.87
CA GLY A 322 -7.88 -13.40 4.85
C GLY A 322 -7.07 -14.66 5.18
N VAL A 323 -6.70 -14.87 6.44
CA VAL A 323 -6.03 -16.10 6.89
C VAL A 323 -6.98 -17.31 6.78
N TYR A 324 -8.25 -17.17 7.15
CA TYR A 324 -9.26 -18.20 6.95
C TYR A 324 -9.42 -18.58 5.47
N GLU A 325 -9.55 -17.60 4.58
CA GLU A 325 -9.64 -17.80 3.14
C GLU A 325 -8.38 -18.50 2.58
N ARG A 326 -7.18 -18.08 3.04
CA ARG A 326 -5.92 -18.63 2.56
C ARG A 326 -5.62 -20.03 3.08
N ASN A 327 -5.81 -20.27 4.38
CA ASN A 327 -5.32 -21.46 5.06
C ASN A 327 -6.39 -22.55 5.23
N ILE A 328 -7.67 -22.19 5.38
CA ILE A 328 -8.78 -23.13 5.59
C ILE A 328 -9.56 -23.37 4.31
N LEU A 329 -9.90 -22.30 3.57
CA LEU A 329 -10.61 -22.43 2.31
C LEU A 329 -9.68 -22.73 1.12
N GLY A 330 -8.37 -22.45 1.26
CA GLY A 330 -7.33 -22.81 0.31
C GLY A 330 -7.22 -21.88 -0.90
N TYR A 331 -7.63 -20.61 -0.80
CA TYR A 331 -7.60 -19.66 -1.91
C TYR A 331 -6.20 -19.06 -2.09
N PRO A 332 -5.56 -19.23 -3.27
CA PRO A 332 -4.15 -18.88 -3.45
C PRO A 332 -3.89 -17.39 -3.75
N SER A 333 -4.93 -16.64 -4.11
CA SER A 333 -4.83 -15.26 -4.56
C SER A 333 -5.97 -14.41 -4.01
N THR A 334 -5.80 -13.09 -4.05
CA THR A 334 -6.84 -12.10 -3.71
C THR A 334 -6.79 -10.97 -4.73
N ALA A 335 -7.97 -10.56 -5.26
CA ALA A 335 -8.06 -9.42 -6.14
C ALA A 335 -8.55 -8.17 -5.39
N VAL A 336 -7.83 -7.06 -5.51
CA VAL A 336 -8.21 -5.75 -4.96
C VAL A 336 -8.74 -4.88 -6.11
N LEU A 337 -9.99 -4.51 -6.01
CA LEU A 337 -10.79 -3.96 -7.11
C LEU A 337 -11.40 -2.60 -6.72
N PRO A 338 -10.63 -1.49 -6.81
CA PRO A 338 -11.15 -0.16 -6.51
C PRO A 338 -12.09 0.32 -7.63
N TYR A 339 -13.34 0.64 -7.28
CA TYR A 339 -14.29 1.30 -8.16
C TYR A 339 -14.08 2.82 -8.09
N SER A 340 -12.86 3.22 -8.39
CA SER A 340 -12.39 4.60 -8.46
C SER A 340 -11.13 4.66 -9.31
N GLN A 341 -11.15 5.43 -10.41
CA GLN A 341 -9.97 5.62 -11.26
C GLN A 341 -8.82 6.29 -10.50
N ALA A 342 -9.13 7.13 -9.52
CA ALA A 342 -8.14 7.77 -8.67
C ALA A 342 -7.26 6.75 -7.93
N LEU A 343 -7.79 5.56 -7.63
CA LEU A 343 -7.05 4.47 -6.97
C LEU A 343 -6.39 3.49 -7.95
N SER A 344 -6.18 3.85 -9.21
CA SER A 344 -5.66 2.94 -10.25
C SER A 344 -4.30 2.31 -9.90
N ARG A 345 -3.43 3.01 -9.18
CA ARG A 345 -2.12 2.48 -8.76
C ARG A 345 -2.12 1.89 -7.34
N PHE A 346 -3.24 1.97 -6.62
CA PHE A 346 -3.33 1.44 -5.27
C PHE A 346 -3.16 -0.10 -5.22
N PRO A 347 -3.76 -0.91 -6.11
CA PRO A 347 -3.47 -2.35 -6.16
C PRO A 347 -2.00 -2.68 -6.37
N ALA A 348 -1.27 -1.93 -7.18
CA ALA A 348 0.16 -2.13 -7.39
C ALA A 348 1.00 -1.82 -6.13
N HIS A 349 0.61 -0.83 -5.34
CA HIS A 349 1.20 -0.60 -4.02
C HIS A 349 0.92 -1.77 -3.08
N LEU A 350 -0.31 -2.29 -3.06
CA LEU A 350 -0.69 -3.42 -2.22
C LEU A 350 -0.01 -4.73 -2.62
N GLN A 351 0.35 -4.91 -3.90
CA GLN A 351 1.19 -6.03 -4.34
C GLN A 351 2.51 -6.05 -3.57
N GLN A 352 3.21 -4.93 -3.52
CA GLN A 352 4.45 -4.84 -2.74
C GLN A 352 4.16 -4.99 -1.24
N LEU A 353 3.17 -4.27 -0.73
CA LEU A 353 2.84 -4.26 0.69
C LEU A 353 2.59 -5.67 1.23
N ASP A 354 1.78 -6.48 0.56
CA ASP A 354 1.40 -7.82 1.04
C ASP A 354 2.42 -8.89 0.63
N MET A 355 2.75 -9.00 -0.67
CA MET A 355 3.57 -10.11 -1.15
C MET A 355 5.02 -10.03 -0.66
N GLU A 356 5.60 -8.84 -0.54
CA GLU A 356 6.94 -8.66 0.01
C GLU A 356 6.96 -8.84 1.54
N SER A 357 5.87 -8.50 2.23
CA SER A 357 5.74 -8.69 3.68
C SER A 357 5.53 -10.16 4.05
N ASN A 358 4.55 -10.81 3.44
CA ASN A 358 4.01 -12.09 3.88
C ASN A 358 4.32 -13.26 2.93
N GLY A 359 4.93 -13.02 1.78
CA GLY A 359 5.41 -14.06 0.86
C GLY A 359 6.66 -14.75 1.39
N LYS A 360 6.56 -15.46 2.51
CA LYS A 360 7.68 -16.07 3.22
C LYS A 360 7.46 -17.58 3.39
N SER A 361 8.52 -18.38 3.31
CA SER A 361 8.52 -19.82 3.55
C SER A 361 9.12 -20.23 4.91
N VAL A 362 9.56 -19.23 5.68
CA VAL A 362 10.11 -19.42 7.02
C VAL A 362 9.41 -18.51 8.03
N ASN A 363 9.37 -18.94 9.28
CA ASN A 363 8.88 -18.11 10.38
C ASN A 363 9.89 -17.00 10.72
N ARG A 364 9.52 -16.11 11.63
CA ARG A 364 10.36 -14.99 12.09
C ARG A 364 11.69 -15.41 12.76
N PHE A 365 11.88 -16.70 13.05
CA PHE A 365 13.11 -17.25 13.61
C PHE A 365 13.98 -17.95 12.56
N GLY A 366 13.49 -18.05 11.32
CA GLY A 366 14.19 -18.71 10.22
C GLY A 366 13.84 -20.20 10.03
N ASP A 367 12.89 -20.74 10.83
CA ASP A 367 12.47 -22.13 10.68
C ASP A 367 11.43 -22.26 9.55
N PRO A 368 11.48 -23.32 8.72
CA PRO A 368 10.47 -23.59 7.71
C PRO A 368 9.05 -23.71 8.31
N VAL A 369 8.05 -23.15 7.62
CA VAL A 369 6.64 -23.33 8.00
C VAL A 369 5.98 -24.42 7.14
N ASN A 370 5.03 -25.16 7.73
CA ASN A 370 4.31 -26.26 7.09
C ASN A 370 2.91 -25.85 6.60
N TYR A 371 2.65 -24.55 6.50
CA TYR A 371 1.40 -23.98 6.01
C TYR A 371 1.69 -22.89 4.96
N VAL A 372 0.66 -22.57 4.17
CA VAL A 372 0.77 -21.48 3.18
C VAL A 372 0.71 -20.12 3.85
N THR A 373 1.45 -19.17 3.31
CA THR A 373 1.51 -17.78 3.78
C THR A 373 0.89 -16.84 2.73
N GLY A 374 1.26 -15.60 2.67
CA GLY A 374 0.67 -14.55 1.86
C GLY A 374 0.13 -14.97 0.49
N PRO A 375 -1.06 -14.48 0.10
CA PRO A 375 -1.65 -14.75 -1.21
C PRO A 375 -0.94 -13.97 -2.32
N VAL A 376 -1.19 -14.35 -3.58
CA VAL A 376 -0.88 -13.47 -4.71
C VAL A 376 -1.91 -12.34 -4.76
N ILE A 377 -1.44 -11.10 -4.75
CA ILE A 377 -2.26 -9.89 -4.85
C ILE A 377 -2.22 -9.36 -6.27
N PHE A 378 -3.37 -9.07 -6.85
CA PHE A 378 -3.51 -8.36 -8.12
C PHE A 378 -4.76 -7.49 -8.12
N GLY A 379 -4.92 -6.62 -9.09
CA GLY A 379 -6.13 -5.84 -9.21
C GLY A 379 -6.05 -4.72 -10.24
N GLU A 380 -7.22 -4.25 -10.61
CA GLU A 380 -7.46 -3.15 -11.54
C GLU A 380 -8.70 -2.36 -11.09
N PRO A 381 -8.84 -1.10 -11.48
CA PRO A 381 -10.08 -0.37 -11.23
C PRO A 381 -11.30 -1.02 -11.90
N GLY A 382 -12.42 -1.06 -11.19
CA GLY A 382 -13.73 -1.19 -11.82
C GLY A 382 -14.12 0.14 -12.50
N THR A 383 -14.77 0.11 -13.67
CA THR A 383 -15.32 -1.07 -14.38
C THR A 383 -14.33 -1.75 -15.33
N ASN A 384 -13.10 -1.22 -15.49
CA ASN A 384 -12.11 -1.75 -16.44
C ASN A 384 -11.81 -3.24 -16.22
N GLY A 385 -11.61 -3.65 -14.96
CA GLY A 385 -11.39 -5.07 -14.61
C GLY A 385 -12.48 -6.01 -15.10
N GLN A 386 -13.77 -5.55 -15.15
CA GLN A 386 -14.88 -6.33 -15.67
C GLN A 386 -14.70 -6.73 -17.15
N HIS A 387 -14.00 -5.90 -17.92
CA HIS A 387 -13.71 -6.10 -19.33
C HIS A 387 -12.33 -6.73 -19.59
N SER A 388 -11.67 -7.22 -18.52
CA SER A 388 -10.35 -7.83 -18.59
C SER A 388 -10.38 -9.27 -18.05
N PHE A 389 -10.46 -9.45 -16.73
CA PHE A 389 -10.27 -10.77 -16.09
C PHE A 389 -11.48 -11.28 -15.29
N TYR A 390 -12.62 -10.61 -15.28
CA TYR A 390 -13.82 -11.06 -14.54
C TYR A 390 -14.41 -12.36 -15.09
N GLN A 391 -14.12 -12.71 -16.35
CA GLN A 391 -14.47 -14.02 -16.89
C GLN A 391 -13.88 -15.14 -16.00
N LEU A 392 -12.60 -15.05 -15.64
CA LEU A 392 -11.96 -16.00 -14.73
C LEU A 392 -12.56 -15.93 -13.32
N LEU A 393 -12.80 -14.75 -12.81
CA LEU A 393 -13.33 -14.56 -11.45
C LEU A 393 -14.72 -15.18 -11.30
N HIS A 394 -15.59 -15.08 -12.31
CA HIS A 394 -16.94 -15.65 -12.30
C HIS A 394 -16.98 -17.13 -12.59
N GLN A 395 -16.28 -17.58 -13.63
CA GLN A 395 -16.45 -18.92 -14.21
C GLN A 395 -15.15 -19.74 -14.25
N GLY A 396 -14.05 -19.22 -13.72
CA GLY A 396 -12.79 -19.95 -13.62
C GLY A 396 -12.85 -21.06 -12.58
N THR A 397 -11.92 -22.01 -12.66
CA THR A 397 -11.82 -23.14 -11.73
C THR A 397 -11.27 -22.74 -10.36
N ASP A 398 -10.47 -21.68 -10.30
CA ASP A 398 -9.96 -21.14 -9.03
C ASP A 398 -10.94 -20.11 -8.44
N ILE A 399 -11.15 -20.20 -7.13
CA ILE A 399 -11.87 -19.18 -6.39
C ILE A 399 -10.87 -18.11 -5.94
N VAL A 400 -11.14 -16.87 -6.31
CA VAL A 400 -10.37 -15.69 -5.94
C VAL A 400 -11.21 -14.81 -5.04
N PRO A 401 -10.90 -14.66 -3.75
CA PRO A 401 -11.52 -13.65 -2.89
C PRO A 401 -11.33 -12.25 -3.46
N LEU A 402 -12.38 -11.44 -3.39
CA LEU A 402 -12.40 -10.10 -3.93
C LEU A 402 -12.46 -9.07 -2.79
N GLN A 403 -11.72 -8.00 -2.93
CA GLN A 403 -11.78 -6.86 -2.03
C GLN A 403 -12.10 -5.61 -2.85
N PHE A 404 -13.36 -5.21 -2.82
CA PHE A 404 -13.84 -4.01 -3.47
C PHE A 404 -13.55 -2.77 -2.61
N ILE A 405 -13.32 -1.64 -3.27
CA ILE A 405 -13.25 -0.33 -2.64
C ILE A 405 -14.16 0.60 -3.45
N GLY A 406 -15.19 1.17 -2.80
CA GLY A 406 -16.18 2.00 -3.46
C GLY A 406 -16.41 3.33 -2.75
N PHE A 407 -16.70 4.37 -3.53
CA PHE A 407 -17.01 5.69 -3.00
C PHE A 407 -18.33 6.19 -3.60
N LYS A 408 -19.15 6.85 -2.77
CA LYS A 408 -20.47 7.35 -3.17
C LYS A 408 -20.37 8.53 -4.13
N ASN A 409 -19.33 9.36 -3.99
CA ASN A 409 -19.15 10.60 -4.72
C ASN A 409 -17.82 10.63 -5.49
N ASN A 410 -17.83 11.21 -6.70
CA ASN A 410 -16.62 11.51 -7.45
C ASN A 410 -15.89 12.74 -6.89
N GLN A 411 -14.60 12.88 -7.19
CA GLN A 411 -13.76 13.96 -6.65
C GLN A 411 -14.00 15.31 -7.35
N MET A 412 -14.27 15.31 -8.66
CA MET A 412 -14.37 16.55 -9.45
C MET A 412 -15.73 17.24 -9.31
N GLY A 413 -16.75 16.53 -8.86
CA GLY A 413 -18.13 17.04 -8.81
C GLY A 413 -18.77 17.21 -10.19
N THR A 414 -18.10 16.79 -11.26
CA THR A 414 -18.64 16.79 -12.63
C THR A 414 -19.19 15.41 -12.96
N ASP A 415 -20.39 15.36 -13.51
CA ASP A 415 -21.04 14.12 -13.93
C ASP A 415 -21.95 14.37 -15.14
N VAL A 416 -22.41 13.31 -15.78
CA VAL A 416 -23.35 13.33 -16.91
C VAL A 416 -24.50 12.37 -16.66
N VAL A 417 -25.69 12.73 -17.11
CA VAL A 417 -26.89 11.87 -17.03
C VAL A 417 -27.15 11.27 -18.39
N ILE A 418 -27.17 9.95 -18.48
CA ILE A 418 -27.55 9.18 -19.66
C ILE A 418 -28.48 8.04 -19.21
N GLN A 419 -29.62 7.88 -19.86
CA GLN A 419 -30.62 6.85 -19.50
C GLN A 419 -31.01 6.95 -18.01
N ASP A 420 -31.40 8.16 -17.58
CA ASP A 420 -31.90 8.50 -16.26
C ASP A 420 -30.96 8.21 -15.07
N SER A 421 -29.66 8.03 -15.33
CA SER A 421 -28.67 7.80 -14.28
C SER A 421 -27.36 8.54 -14.57
N THR A 422 -26.66 8.94 -13.50
CA THR A 422 -25.34 9.56 -13.63
C THR A 422 -24.25 8.52 -13.86
N SER A 423 -23.06 8.95 -14.30
CA SER A 423 -21.91 8.08 -14.45
C SER A 423 -21.50 7.48 -13.09
N GLN A 424 -21.51 8.30 -12.01
CA GLN A 424 -21.21 7.82 -10.66
C GLN A 424 -22.23 6.77 -10.18
N GLN A 425 -23.53 6.98 -10.44
CA GLN A 425 -24.56 5.99 -10.13
C GLN A 425 -24.34 4.67 -10.86
N LYS A 426 -23.93 4.72 -12.15
CA LYS A 426 -23.59 3.52 -12.92
C LYS A 426 -22.40 2.78 -12.32
N LEU A 427 -21.37 3.50 -11.89
CA LEU A 427 -20.20 2.92 -11.22
C LEU A 427 -20.59 2.19 -9.93
N CYS A 428 -21.37 2.84 -9.06
CA CYS A 428 -21.87 2.26 -7.81
C CYS A 428 -22.81 1.07 -8.06
N ALA A 429 -23.70 1.15 -9.07
CA ALA A 429 -24.59 0.07 -9.45
C ALA A 429 -23.80 -1.17 -9.91
N ASN A 430 -22.72 -0.96 -10.67
CA ASN A 430 -21.86 -2.06 -11.11
C ASN A 430 -21.22 -2.79 -9.93
N VAL A 431 -20.59 -2.10 -8.96
CA VAL A 431 -19.97 -2.79 -7.83
C VAL A 431 -21.00 -3.53 -6.99
N ALA A 432 -22.17 -2.94 -6.72
CA ALA A 432 -23.24 -3.58 -5.97
C ALA A 432 -23.74 -4.85 -6.68
N ALA A 433 -23.96 -4.78 -8.01
CA ALA A 433 -24.36 -5.92 -8.81
C ALA A 433 -23.30 -7.04 -8.83
N GLN A 434 -22.01 -6.68 -8.95
CA GLN A 434 -20.91 -7.65 -8.95
C GLN A 434 -20.81 -8.41 -7.62
N ILE A 435 -20.92 -7.73 -6.48
CA ILE A 435 -20.88 -8.39 -5.16
C ILE A 435 -21.95 -9.50 -5.08
N VAL A 436 -23.18 -9.19 -5.47
CA VAL A 436 -24.29 -10.14 -5.43
C VAL A 436 -24.13 -11.24 -6.48
N ALA A 437 -23.72 -10.89 -7.71
CA ALA A 437 -23.51 -11.86 -8.78
C ALA A 437 -22.40 -12.87 -8.44
N PHE A 438 -21.30 -12.43 -7.85
CA PHE A 438 -20.21 -13.29 -7.37
C PHE A 438 -20.67 -14.22 -6.23
N ALA A 439 -21.41 -13.68 -5.29
CA ALA A 439 -21.87 -14.45 -4.13
C ALA A 439 -22.95 -15.48 -4.48
N CYS A 440 -23.98 -15.07 -5.23
CA CYS A 440 -25.18 -15.86 -5.46
C CYS A 440 -25.11 -16.72 -6.73
N GLY A 441 -24.39 -16.25 -7.76
CA GLY A 441 -24.40 -16.92 -9.07
C GLY A 441 -25.75 -16.89 -9.76
N LYS A 442 -25.88 -17.67 -10.82
CA LYS A 442 -27.11 -17.88 -11.57
C LYS A 442 -27.03 -19.19 -12.38
N ALA A 443 -27.95 -20.12 -12.14
CA ALA A 443 -28.07 -21.33 -12.96
C ALA A 443 -28.63 -21.00 -14.32
N ASP A 444 -28.16 -21.71 -15.35
CA ASP A 444 -28.67 -21.66 -16.74
C ASP A 444 -28.51 -23.03 -17.39
N ASP A 445 -29.46 -23.44 -18.24
CA ASP A 445 -29.41 -24.70 -18.98
C ASP A 445 -28.21 -24.73 -19.96
N ASN A 446 -27.85 -23.57 -20.50
CA ASN A 446 -26.62 -23.42 -21.25
C ASN A 446 -25.45 -23.25 -20.29
N ARG A 447 -24.62 -24.28 -20.15
CA ARG A 447 -23.48 -24.30 -19.24
C ARG A 447 -22.51 -23.13 -19.43
N ASN A 448 -22.39 -22.54 -20.62
CA ASN A 448 -21.59 -21.34 -20.86
C ASN A 448 -22.17 -20.09 -20.19
N LYS A 449 -23.42 -20.11 -19.77
CA LYS A 449 -24.09 -19.01 -19.06
C LYS A 449 -24.35 -19.34 -17.59
N ASN A 450 -23.83 -20.47 -17.11
CA ASN A 450 -23.95 -20.86 -15.71
C ASN A 450 -22.90 -20.11 -14.88
N PHE A 451 -23.35 -19.45 -13.83
CA PHE A 451 -22.51 -18.77 -12.83
C PHE A 451 -22.68 -19.52 -11.52
N GLU A 452 -21.62 -20.18 -11.05
CA GLU A 452 -21.72 -21.04 -9.86
C GLU A 452 -21.96 -20.29 -8.57
N GLY A 453 -21.57 -19.00 -8.50
CA GLY A 453 -21.59 -18.24 -7.26
C GLY A 453 -20.53 -18.70 -6.27
N GLY A 454 -20.75 -18.43 -4.98
CA GLY A 454 -19.84 -18.84 -3.92
C GLY A 454 -18.46 -18.15 -4.00
N ARG A 455 -18.34 -17.04 -4.74
CA ARG A 455 -17.13 -16.22 -4.88
C ARG A 455 -17.15 -15.15 -3.81
N PRO A 456 -16.31 -15.26 -2.75
CA PRO A 456 -16.39 -14.37 -1.61
C PRO A 456 -15.86 -12.98 -1.94
N SER A 457 -16.52 -11.96 -1.38
CA SER A 457 -16.06 -10.58 -1.50
C SER A 457 -16.32 -9.76 -0.23
N SER A 458 -15.52 -8.73 -0.02
CA SER A 458 -15.78 -7.63 0.90
C SER A 458 -15.76 -6.31 0.15
N ILE A 459 -16.29 -5.25 0.78
CA ILE A 459 -16.20 -3.90 0.24
C ILE A 459 -15.88 -2.90 1.35
N ILE A 460 -14.90 -2.03 1.09
CA ILE A 460 -14.69 -0.80 1.86
C ILE A 460 -15.48 0.31 1.18
N ILE A 461 -16.37 0.96 1.92
CA ILE A 461 -17.26 2.00 1.40
C ILE A 461 -16.92 3.32 2.09
N GLY A 462 -16.74 4.39 1.31
CA GLY A 462 -16.54 5.77 1.78
C GLY A 462 -17.40 6.78 1.05
N GLU A 463 -17.38 8.02 1.52
CA GLU A 463 -18.11 9.10 0.84
C GLU A 463 -17.38 9.57 -0.41
N GLN A 464 -16.08 9.86 -0.31
CA GLN A 464 -15.23 10.35 -1.41
C GLN A 464 -13.77 10.05 -1.11
N VAL A 465 -12.94 9.84 -2.13
CA VAL A 465 -11.48 9.82 -1.96
C VAL A 465 -11.00 11.24 -1.68
N ASN A 466 -10.50 11.44 -0.47
CA ASN A 466 -9.90 12.67 0.02
C ASN A 466 -8.65 12.34 0.87
N PRO A 467 -7.88 13.30 1.37
CA PRO A 467 -6.67 13.01 2.13
C PRO A 467 -6.92 12.09 3.34
N ALA A 468 -7.92 12.40 4.16
CA ALA A 468 -8.23 11.61 5.36
C ALA A 468 -8.66 10.16 5.03
N SER A 469 -9.58 9.99 4.07
CA SER A 469 -10.04 8.65 3.66
C SER A 469 -8.92 7.83 3.00
N LEU A 470 -8.03 8.46 2.24
CA LEU A 470 -6.88 7.80 1.65
C LEU A 470 -5.86 7.36 2.71
N GLY A 471 -5.60 8.22 3.72
CA GLY A 471 -4.74 7.87 4.85
C GLY A 471 -5.29 6.70 5.66
N ALA A 472 -6.57 6.71 5.97
CA ALA A 472 -7.23 5.62 6.66
C ALA A 472 -7.22 4.32 5.84
N LEU A 473 -7.46 4.39 4.53
CA LEU A 473 -7.39 3.24 3.62
C LEU A 473 -5.98 2.62 3.59
N LEU A 474 -4.94 3.46 3.49
CA LEU A 474 -3.55 2.99 3.54
C LEU A 474 -3.25 2.26 4.85
N ALA A 475 -3.57 2.89 5.99
CA ALA A 475 -3.30 2.33 7.31
C ALA A 475 -4.09 1.03 7.56
N HIS A 476 -5.33 0.92 7.06
CA HIS A 476 -6.10 -0.32 7.12
C HIS A 476 -5.34 -1.49 6.49
N PHE A 477 -4.83 -1.32 5.26
CA PHE A 477 -4.10 -2.39 4.58
C PHE A 477 -2.73 -2.66 5.21
N GLU A 478 -2.02 -1.65 5.69
CA GLU A 478 -0.76 -1.84 6.42
C GLU A 478 -0.98 -2.66 7.70
N ASN A 479 -2.01 -2.32 8.49
CA ASN A 479 -2.37 -3.05 9.71
C ASN A 479 -2.89 -4.46 9.40
N LYS A 480 -3.72 -4.65 8.36
CA LYS A 480 -4.17 -5.96 7.89
C LYS A 480 -2.99 -6.89 7.57
N VAL A 481 -2.06 -6.43 6.75
CA VAL A 481 -0.89 -7.22 6.33
C VAL A 481 -0.01 -7.57 7.53
N MET A 482 0.16 -6.65 8.46
CA MET A 482 0.89 -6.86 9.70
C MET A 482 0.21 -7.91 10.60
N PHE A 483 -1.12 -7.82 10.83
CA PHE A 483 -1.85 -8.82 11.61
C PHE A 483 -1.79 -10.21 10.98
N GLN A 484 -1.87 -10.30 9.65
CA GLN A 484 -1.67 -11.56 8.94
C GLN A 484 -0.26 -12.13 9.16
N GLY A 485 0.77 -11.28 9.08
CA GLY A 485 2.15 -11.68 9.36
C GLY A 485 2.35 -12.18 10.79
N PHE A 486 1.67 -11.59 11.76
CA PHE A 486 1.67 -12.06 13.15
C PHE A 486 0.98 -13.43 13.32
N LEU A 487 -0.12 -13.67 12.59
CA LEU A 487 -0.81 -14.96 12.56
C LEU A 487 0.05 -16.04 11.93
N TRP A 488 0.68 -15.75 10.79
CA TRP A 488 1.59 -16.68 10.12
C TRP A 488 2.96 -16.79 10.80
N ASN A 489 3.21 -16.01 11.85
CA ASN A 489 4.49 -15.96 12.56
C ASN A 489 5.68 -15.66 11.61
N VAL A 490 5.47 -14.87 10.56
CA VAL A 490 6.52 -14.47 9.62
C VAL A 490 7.09 -13.09 9.95
N ASN A 491 8.27 -12.75 9.43
CA ASN A 491 8.81 -11.39 9.50
C ASN A 491 8.29 -10.58 8.31
N SER A 492 7.29 -9.72 8.54
CA SER A 492 6.68 -8.87 7.51
C SER A 492 7.49 -7.62 7.15
N PHE A 493 8.69 -7.45 7.70
CA PHE A 493 9.43 -6.17 7.64
C PHE A 493 10.82 -6.26 7.00
N ASP A 494 11.25 -7.46 6.57
CA ASP A 494 12.44 -7.69 5.77
C ASP A 494 12.09 -8.04 4.30
N GLN A 495 13.10 -8.17 3.43
CA GLN A 495 12.95 -8.46 2.00
C GLN A 495 14.16 -9.23 1.42
N GLU A 496 14.57 -10.30 2.05
CA GLU A 496 15.73 -11.09 1.64
C GLU A 496 15.56 -11.72 0.24
N GLY A 497 14.33 -12.00 -0.21
CA GLY A 497 14.02 -12.64 -1.48
C GLY A 497 14.52 -11.89 -2.74
N VAL A 498 14.82 -10.59 -2.62
CA VAL A 498 15.33 -9.77 -3.75
C VAL A 498 16.85 -9.74 -3.83
N GLN A 499 17.60 -10.25 -2.84
CA GLN A 499 19.06 -10.06 -2.75
C GLN A 499 19.82 -10.88 -3.78
N LEU A 500 19.40 -12.13 -4.05
CA LEU A 500 20.09 -13.00 -5.00
C LEU A 500 20.14 -12.37 -6.41
N GLY A 501 19.01 -11.83 -6.89
CA GLY A 501 18.96 -11.16 -8.19
C GLY A 501 19.95 -10.00 -8.29
N LYS A 502 20.04 -9.17 -7.23
CA LYS A 502 20.99 -8.04 -7.16
C LYS A 502 22.45 -8.50 -7.22
N VAL A 503 22.79 -9.60 -6.52
CA VAL A 503 24.15 -10.17 -6.54
C VAL A 503 24.49 -10.66 -7.95
N LEU A 504 23.58 -11.40 -8.60
CA LEU A 504 23.81 -11.91 -9.95
C LEU A 504 23.91 -10.78 -10.99
N ALA A 505 23.06 -9.75 -10.89
CA ALA A 505 23.14 -8.58 -11.77
C ALA A 505 24.50 -7.86 -11.66
N LYS A 506 25.03 -7.69 -10.45
CA LYS A 506 26.37 -7.13 -10.25
C LYS A 506 27.46 -7.98 -10.91
N ARG A 507 27.38 -9.32 -10.81
CA ARG A 507 28.32 -10.23 -11.49
C ARG A 507 28.26 -10.09 -13.01
N VAL A 508 27.04 -9.96 -13.58
CA VAL A 508 26.86 -9.72 -15.03
C VAL A 508 27.56 -8.42 -15.44
N LEU A 509 27.30 -7.32 -14.74
CA LEU A 509 27.90 -6.01 -15.03
C LEU A 509 29.44 -5.99 -14.84
N ALA A 510 29.96 -6.86 -13.97
CA ALA A 510 31.40 -7.03 -13.76
C ALA A 510 32.06 -8.03 -14.77
N HIS A 511 31.28 -8.60 -15.70
CA HIS A 511 31.69 -9.66 -16.61
C HIS A 511 32.20 -10.93 -15.90
N GLU A 512 31.72 -11.18 -14.66
CA GLU A 512 32.05 -12.36 -13.85
C GLU A 512 30.95 -13.43 -13.98
N THR A 513 30.68 -13.86 -15.21
CA THR A 513 29.59 -14.78 -15.53
C THR A 513 30.11 -16.16 -15.97
N ASP A 514 29.36 -17.20 -15.59
CA ASP A 514 29.60 -18.59 -15.96
C ASP A 514 28.29 -19.35 -16.22
N GLY A 515 28.39 -20.54 -16.78
CA GLY A 515 27.25 -21.43 -16.99
C GLY A 515 26.05 -20.76 -17.67
N ALA A 516 24.86 -20.99 -17.15
CA ALA A 516 23.62 -20.44 -17.69
C ALA A 516 23.58 -18.89 -17.63
N LEU A 517 24.16 -18.31 -16.59
CA LEU A 517 24.19 -16.84 -16.43
C LEU A 517 24.97 -16.19 -17.59
N LYS A 518 26.08 -16.79 -18.00
CA LYS A 518 26.86 -16.32 -19.15
C LYS A 518 26.04 -16.39 -20.44
N VAL A 519 25.37 -17.51 -20.69
CA VAL A 519 24.58 -17.68 -21.92
C VAL A 519 23.46 -16.66 -22.01
N PHE A 520 22.76 -16.41 -20.91
CA PHE A 520 21.71 -15.36 -20.89
C PHE A 520 22.28 -13.95 -21.05
N SER A 521 23.47 -13.65 -20.48
CA SER A 521 24.16 -12.37 -20.71
C SER A 521 24.50 -12.20 -22.19
N ASP A 522 25.09 -13.22 -22.82
CA ASP A 522 25.44 -13.18 -24.24
C ASP A 522 24.20 -13.00 -25.15
N LEU A 523 23.07 -13.65 -24.83
CA LEU A 523 21.78 -13.45 -25.55
C LEU A 523 21.23 -12.02 -25.43
N LEU A 524 21.55 -11.35 -24.35
CA LEU A 524 21.14 -9.94 -24.10
C LEU A 524 22.20 -8.93 -24.54
N ASN A 525 23.31 -9.37 -25.13
CA ASN A 525 24.46 -8.57 -25.58
C ASN A 525 25.12 -7.76 -24.44
N ILE A 526 25.28 -8.38 -23.28
CA ILE A 526 25.93 -7.81 -22.10
C ILE A 526 27.23 -8.55 -21.79
#